data_7b7e75b0a8fa0b775f5ba8cc10f9fce4
#
_entry.id   7b7e75b0a8fa0b775f5ba8cc10f9fce4
#
_cell.length_a   1.000
_cell.length_b   1.000
_cell.length_c   1.000
_cell.angle_alpha   90.00
_cell.angle_beta   90.00
_cell.angle_gamma   90.00
#
_symmetry.space_group_name_H-M   'P 1'
#
loop_
_entity.id
_entity.type
_entity.pdbx_description
1 polymer ?
#
loop_
_entity_poly.entity_id
_entity_poly.type
_entity_poly.pdbx_seq_one_letter_code
_entity_poly.pdbx_strand_id
1 'polypeptide(L)'
;MAKTVLTDVLFDYDKYNIRPESRPALDAAASLMNENMNINIVIEGHCDDRGTNEYNLALGERRAKSTKTYLVSLGVAASRIITITYGEEKPTCTMNNESCWQSNRRAHFVVVGKRN
;
A
#
# COMPACT_ATOMS: atom_id res chain seq x y z
N MET A 1 -5.83 -25.38 -1.33
CA MET A 1 -5.20 -24.31 -0.55
C MET A 1 -5.89 -22.99 -0.81
N ALA A 2 -6.27 -22.32 0.23
CA ALA A 2 -6.87 -21.02 0.07
C ALA A 2 -5.81 -20.02 -0.41
N LYS A 3 -6.15 -19.30 -1.45
CA LYS A 3 -5.27 -18.25 -1.94
C LYS A 3 -5.72 -16.93 -1.33
N THR A 4 -4.88 -16.35 -0.51
CA THR A 4 -5.12 -15.03 0.04
C THR A 4 -4.45 -14.01 -0.85
N VAL A 5 -5.23 -13.06 -1.31
CA VAL A 5 -4.73 -11.99 -2.17
C VAL A 5 -4.63 -10.73 -1.34
N LEU A 6 -3.47 -10.10 -1.37
CA LEU A 6 -3.26 -8.80 -0.73
C LEU A 6 -3.77 -7.73 -1.68
N THR A 7 -4.88 -7.14 -1.31
CA THR A 7 -5.57 -6.16 -2.15
C THR A 7 -4.94 -4.78 -1.96
N ASP A 8 -4.82 -4.01 -3.04
CA ASP A 8 -4.34 -2.64 -2.96
C ASP A 8 -5.23 -1.82 -2.04
N VAL A 9 -4.61 -0.92 -1.30
CA VAL A 9 -5.30 0.06 -0.47
C VAL A 9 -5.42 1.34 -1.28
N LEU A 10 -6.66 1.80 -1.49
CA LEU A 10 -6.92 3.01 -2.29
C LEU A 10 -7.06 4.22 -1.38
N PHE A 11 -6.68 5.38 -1.90
CA PHE A 11 -6.68 6.63 -1.16
C PHE A 11 -7.47 7.70 -1.89
N ASP A 12 -8.03 8.60 -1.12
CA ASP A 12 -8.69 9.79 -1.66
C ASP A 12 -7.64 10.75 -2.22
N TYR A 13 -8.09 11.66 -3.08
CA TYR A 13 -7.22 12.65 -3.68
C TYR A 13 -6.50 13.44 -2.59
N ASP A 14 -5.20 13.58 -2.75
CA ASP A 14 -4.34 14.37 -1.86
C ASP A 14 -4.40 13.93 -0.40
N LYS A 15 -4.80 12.69 -0.13
CA LYS A 15 -4.91 12.15 1.21
C LYS A 15 -4.01 10.93 1.37
N TYR A 16 -3.58 10.70 2.61
CA TYR A 16 -2.79 9.50 2.94
C TYR A 16 -3.33 8.77 4.17
N ASN A 17 -4.49 9.20 4.71
CA ASN A 17 -5.12 8.46 5.80
C ASN A 17 -5.86 7.25 5.25
N ILE A 18 -5.88 6.19 6.05
CA ILE A 18 -6.56 4.95 5.69
C ILE A 18 -8.06 5.18 5.66
N ARG A 19 -8.69 4.85 4.53
CA ARG A 19 -10.13 4.96 4.39
C ARG A 19 -10.80 3.80 5.15
N PRO A 20 -11.97 4.03 5.77
CA PRO A 20 -12.67 2.94 6.48
C PRO A 20 -12.92 1.72 5.58
N GLU A 21 -13.17 1.94 4.29
CA GLU A 21 -13.42 0.85 3.33
C GLU A 21 -12.23 -0.08 3.18
N SER A 22 -11.02 0.38 3.49
CA SER A 22 -9.81 -0.42 3.34
C SER A 22 -9.49 -1.26 4.58
N ARG A 23 -10.15 -1.01 5.69
CA ARG A 23 -9.82 -1.70 6.94
C ARG A 23 -9.99 -3.21 6.86
N PRO A 24 -11.08 -3.76 6.27
CA PRO A 24 -11.18 -5.21 6.18
C PRO A 24 -10.04 -5.85 5.39
N ALA A 25 -9.60 -5.21 4.30
CA ALA A 25 -8.47 -5.74 3.51
C ALA A 25 -7.19 -5.72 4.32
N LEU A 26 -6.97 -4.66 5.11
CA LEU A 26 -5.78 -4.55 5.97
C LEU A 26 -5.83 -5.54 7.13
N ASP A 27 -7.01 -5.76 7.71
CA ASP A 27 -7.17 -6.77 8.74
C ASP A 27 -6.83 -8.16 8.19
N ALA A 28 -7.27 -8.46 6.97
CA ALA A 28 -6.95 -9.73 6.32
C ALA A 28 -5.45 -9.86 6.04
N ALA A 29 -4.82 -8.76 5.63
CA ALA A 29 -3.38 -8.76 5.38
C ALA A 29 -2.59 -9.02 6.68
N ALA A 30 -3.00 -8.38 7.77
CA ALA A 30 -2.36 -8.61 9.07
C ALA A 30 -2.52 -10.05 9.52
N SER A 31 -3.71 -10.63 9.36
CA SER A 31 -3.94 -12.03 9.70
C SER A 31 -3.05 -12.96 8.89
N LEU A 32 -2.94 -12.69 7.59
CA LEU A 32 -2.07 -13.50 6.73
C LEU A 32 -0.63 -13.46 7.22
N MET A 33 -0.13 -12.28 7.54
CA MET A 33 1.25 -12.13 7.99
C MET A 33 1.47 -12.75 9.37
N ASN A 34 0.50 -12.62 10.27
CA ASN A 34 0.61 -13.19 11.60
C ASN A 34 0.55 -14.72 11.57
N GLU A 35 -0.11 -15.29 10.57
CA GLU A 35 -0.18 -16.74 10.39
C GLU A 35 0.99 -17.30 9.58
N ASN A 36 1.73 -16.44 8.89
CA ASN A 36 2.83 -16.85 8.03
C ASN A 36 4.08 -16.04 8.38
N MET A 37 4.75 -16.44 9.44
CA MET A 37 5.87 -15.68 9.99
C MET A 37 7.09 -15.65 9.07
N ASN A 38 7.08 -16.45 8.00
CA ASN A 38 8.20 -16.51 7.07
C ASN A 38 8.03 -15.62 5.84
N ILE A 39 7.01 -14.76 5.82
CA ILE A 39 6.87 -13.79 4.74
C ILE A 39 7.09 -12.38 5.26
N ASN A 40 7.68 -11.56 4.42
CA ASN A 40 7.79 -10.11 4.61
C ASN A 40 7.10 -9.44 3.46
N ILE A 41 6.82 -8.14 3.59
CA ILE A 41 6.19 -7.40 2.50
C ILE A 41 6.92 -6.10 2.25
N VAL A 42 6.83 -5.65 1.01
CA VAL A 42 7.17 -4.29 0.62
C VAL A 42 5.85 -3.59 0.32
N ILE A 43 5.66 -2.42 0.88
CA ILE A 43 4.49 -1.58 0.59
C ILE A 43 4.94 -0.45 -0.31
N GLU A 44 4.37 -0.41 -1.52
CA GLU A 44 4.66 0.62 -2.51
C GLU A 44 3.60 1.69 -2.48
N GLY A 45 4.02 2.93 -2.23
CA GLY A 45 3.10 4.07 -2.28
C GLY A 45 3.05 4.67 -3.66
N HIS A 46 1.84 4.90 -4.16
CA HIS A 46 1.61 5.41 -5.50
C HIS A 46 0.61 6.57 -5.48
N CYS A 47 0.71 7.43 -6.48
CA CYS A 47 -0.16 8.58 -6.66
C CYS A 47 -0.68 8.63 -8.08
N ASP A 48 -1.76 9.41 -8.31
CA ASP A 48 -2.12 9.76 -9.67
C ASP A 48 -1.11 10.80 -10.18
N ASP A 49 -1.24 11.18 -11.46
CA ASP A 49 -0.23 11.99 -12.13
C ASP A 49 -0.44 13.50 -11.95
N ARG A 50 -1.36 13.92 -11.09
CA ARG A 50 -1.60 15.34 -10.83
C ARG A 50 -0.64 15.86 -9.77
N GLY A 51 -0.05 17.03 -10.02
CA GLY A 51 0.90 17.66 -9.12
C GLY A 51 2.35 17.42 -9.55
N THR A 52 3.28 17.87 -8.73
CA THR A 52 4.70 17.71 -9.04
C THR A 52 5.18 16.32 -8.68
N ASN A 53 6.24 15.88 -9.35
CA ASN A 53 6.82 14.57 -9.07
C ASN A 53 7.33 14.49 -7.62
N GLU A 54 8.00 15.54 -7.14
CA GLU A 54 8.50 15.55 -5.76
C GLU A 54 7.38 15.46 -4.74
N TYR A 55 6.29 16.21 -4.96
CA TYR A 55 5.15 16.15 -4.06
C TYR A 55 4.54 14.76 -4.04
N ASN A 56 4.41 14.15 -5.21
CA ASN A 56 3.81 12.82 -5.32
C ASN A 56 4.70 11.72 -4.75
N LEU A 57 6.01 11.86 -4.86
CA LEU A 57 6.92 10.91 -4.19
C LEU A 57 6.73 10.98 -2.68
N ALA A 58 6.61 12.18 -2.12
CA ALA A 58 6.39 12.35 -0.69
C ALA A 58 5.01 11.82 -0.28
N LEU A 59 3.99 12.09 -1.07
CA LEU A 59 2.63 11.61 -0.78
C LEU A 59 2.57 10.09 -0.83
N GLY A 60 3.21 9.49 -1.83
CA GLY A 60 3.32 8.04 -1.92
C GLY A 60 4.00 7.43 -0.70
N GLU A 61 5.07 8.07 -0.22
CA GLU A 61 5.76 7.64 0.98
C GLU A 61 4.82 7.66 2.19
N ARG A 62 4.03 8.72 2.34
CA ARG A 62 3.08 8.83 3.45
C ARG A 62 1.98 7.79 3.36
N ARG A 63 1.54 7.46 2.14
CA ARG A 63 0.54 6.41 1.94
C ARG A 63 1.08 5.05 2.35
N ALA A 64 2.31 4.74 1.95
CA ALA A 64 2.95 3.49 2.34
C ALA A 64 3.13 3.42 3.85
N LYS A 65 3.56 4.53 4.48
CA LYS A 65 3.76 4.56 5.93
C LYS A 65 2.46 4.44 6.71
N SER A 66 1.38 5.07 6.24
CA SER A 66 0.08 4.93 6.89
C SER A 66 -0.38 3.49 6.87
N THR A 67 -0.17 2.81 5.74
CA THR A 67 -0.52 1.40 5.60
C THR A 67 0.32 0.54 6.55
N LYS A 68 1.62 0.79 6.61
CA LYS A 68 2.51 0.07 7.54
C LYS A 68 2.09 0.30 8.99
N THR A 69 1.83 1.54 9.37
CA THR A 69 1.44 1.88 10.74
C THR A 69 0.18 1.12 11.14
N TYR A 70 -0.78 1.03 10.22
CA TYR A 70 -2.01 0.29 10.50
C TYR A 70 -1.71 -1.19 10.75
N LEU A 71 -0.87 -1.82 9.91
CA LEU A 71 -0.53 -3.23 10.09
C LEU A 71 0.24 -3.46 11.38
N VAL A 72 1.14 -2.55 11.74
CA VAL A 72 1.88 -2.65 13.00
C VAL A 72 0.92 -2.59 14.18
N SER A 73 -0.12 -1.75 14.11
CA SER A 73 -1.11 -1.66 15.18
C SER A 73 -1.91 -2.96 15.32
N LEU A 74 -1.90 -3.81 14.29
CA LEU A 74 -2.57 -5.12 14.32
C LEU A 74 -1.61 -6.26 14.67
N GLY A 75 -0.41 -5.93 15.13
CA GLY A 75 0.52 -6.93 15.66
C GLY A 75 1.60 -7.38 14.69
N VAL A 76 1.67 -6.81 13.48
CA VAL A 76 2.74 -7.17 12.55
C VAL A 76 4.01 -6.42 12.94
N ALA A 77 5.13 -7.13 13.06
CA ALA A 77 6.39 -6.51 13.42
C ALA A 77 6.85 -5.55 12.33
N ALA A 78 7.27 -4.35 12.73
CA ALA A 78 7.71 -3.32 11.79
C ALA A 78 8.87 -3.80 10.91
N SER A 79 9.74 -4.67 11.46
CA SER A 79 10.91 -5.17 10.73
C SER A 79 10.54 -6.07 9.54
N ARG A 80 9.28 -6.50 9.45
CA ARG A 80 8.80 -7.34 8.34
C ARG A 80 8.23 -6.52 7.21
N ILE A 81 8.21 -5.19 7.34
CA ILE A 81 7.53 -4.31 6.38
C ILE A 81 8.52 -3.24 5.94
N ILE A 82 8.77 -3.18 4.64
CA ILE A 82 9.59 -2.15 4.01
C ILE A 82 8.66 -1.27 3.19
N THR A 83 8.84 0.05 3.27
CA THR A 83 8.05 0.98 2.48
C THR A 83 8.91 1.62 1.41
N ILE A 84 8.37 1.77 0.22
CA ILE A 84 9.01 2.51 -0.87
C ILE A 84 7.96 3.39 -1.53
N THR A 85 8.38 4.40 -2.25
CA THR A 85 7.46 5.24 -2.99
C THR A 85 7.88 5.31 -4.45
N TYR A 86 6.90 5.22 -5.34
CA TYR A 86 7.07 5.48 -6.76
C TYR A 86 6.39 6.78 -7.18
N GLY A 87 5.59 7.39 -6.28
CA GLY A 87 4.83 8.57 -6.65
C GLY A 87 3.96 8.29 -7.86
N GLU A 88 4.14 9.05 -8.92
CA GLU A 88 3.38 8.89 -10.16
C GLU A 88 4.11 8.06 -11.21
N GLU A 89 5.25 7.47 -10.87
CA GLU A 89 6.18 6.90 -11.86
C GLU A 89 5.78 5.54 -12.40
N LYS A 90 4.87 4.83 -11.69
CA LYS A 90 4.42 3.50 -12.11
C LYS A 90 2.89 3.42 -12.07
N PRO A 91 2.21 4.11 -12.98
CA PRO A 91 0.74 4.08 -12.97
C PRO A 91 0.19 2.74 -13.44
N THR A 92 -0.95 2.34 -12.88
CA THR A 92 -1.71 1.19 -13.39
C THR A 92 -2.65 1.63 -14.51
N CYS A 93 -2.94 2.92 -14.58
CA CYS A 93 -3.89 3.47 -15.55
C CYS A 93 -3.37 4.83 -16.00
N THR A 94 -3.44 5.12 -17.31
CA THR A 94 -2.86 6.34 -17.85
C THR A 94 -3.89 7.28 -18.48
N MET A 95 -5.18 7.00 -18.32
CA MET A 95 -6.22 7.88 -18.86
C MET A 95 -6.49 9.05 -17.91
N ASN A 96 -6.97 10.15 -18.45
CA ASN A 96 -7.23 11.36 -17.67
C ASN A 96 -8.69 11.39 -17.22
N ASN A 97 -9.02 10.62 -16.22
CA ASN A 97 -10.35 10.64 -15.60
C ASN A 97 -10.26 10.16 -14.17
N GLU A 98 -11.30 10.41 -13.38
CA GLU A 98 -11.30 10.10 -11.95
C GLU A 98 -11.16 8.60 -11.69
N SER A 99 -11.82 7.77 -12.48
CA SER A 99 -11.74 6.33 -12.30
C SER A 99 -10.30 5.85 -12.43
N CYS A 100 -9.58 6.37 -13.41
CA CYS A 100 -8.17 6.03 -13.62
C CYS A 100 -7.29 6.59 -12.50
N TRP A 101 -7.49 7.85 -12.13
CA TRP A 101 -6.73 8.47 -11.05
C TRP A 101 -6.93 7.72 -9.74
N GLN A 102 -8.18 7.28 -9.47
CA GLN A 102 -8.48 6.53 -8.25
C GLN A 102 -7.66 5.23 -8.19
N SER A 103 -7.53 4.52 -9.31
CA SER A 103 -6.77 3.27 -9.31
C SER A 103 -5.28 3.48 -9.10
N ASN A 104 -4.76 4.67 -9.38
CA ASN A 104 -3.35 4.99 -9.18
C ASN A 104 -3.05 5.46 -7.76
N ARG A 105 -4.04 5.96 -7.03
CA ARG A 105 -3.86 6.41 -5.64
C ARG A 105 -3.92 5.20 -4.72
N ARG A 106 -2.80 4.51 -4.59
CA ARG A 106 -2.81 3.21 -3.92
C ARG A 106 -1.54 2.93 -3.13
N ALA A 107 -1.66 2.02 -2.17
CA ALA A 107 -0.53 1.30 -1.59
C ALA A 107 -0.64 -0.13 -2.08
N HIS A 108 0.43 -0.62 -2.69
CA HIS A 108 0.48 -1.95 -3.31
C HIS A 108 1.40 -2.84 -2.50
N PHE A 109 1.00 -4.08 -2.28
CA PHE A 109 1.78 -5.04 -1.50
C PHE A 109 2.56 -5.97 -2.41
N VAL A 110 3.84 -6.13 -2.10
CA VAL A 110 4.68 -7.15 -2.74
C VAL A 110 5.12 -8.11 -1.66
N VAL A 111 4.78 -9.39 -1.81
CA VAL A 111 5.17 -10.40 -0.84
C VAL A 111 6.59 -10.86 -1.13
N VAL A 112 7.43 -10.85 -0.10
CA VAL A 112 8.83 -11.27 -0.21
C VAL A 112 9.05 -12.38 0.80
N GLY A 113 9.71 -13.45 0.35
CA GLY A 113 10.04 -14.54 1.26
C GLY A 113 11.09 -14.10 2.27
N LYS A 114 11.00 -14.67 3.46
CA LYS A 114 12.00 -14.42 4.50
C LYS A 114 13.27 -15.18 4.13
N ARG A 115 14.38 -14.49 4.24
CA ARG A 115 15.68 -15.12 4.01
C ARG A 115 16.15 -15.78 5.30
N ASN A 116 16.72 -16.97 5.14
CA ASN A 116 17.31 -17.69 6.26
C ASN A 116 18.81 -17.45 6.31
#